data_3e2a17a6863cc6b953d959cf5cee2365
#
_entry.id   3e2a17a6863cc6b953d959cf5cee2365
#
_cell.length_a   1.000
_cell.length_b   1.000
_cell.length_c   1.000
_cell.angle_alpha   90.00
_cell.angle_beta   90.00
_cell.angle_gamma   90.00
#
_symmetry.space_group_name_H-M   'P 1'
#
loop_
_entity.id
_entity.type
_entity.pdbx_description
1 polymer ?
#
loop_
_entity_poly.entity_id
_entity_poly.type
_entity_poly.pdbx_seq_one_letter_code
_entity_poly.pdbx_strand_id
1 'polypeptide(L)'
;YIPLHTDKKNKLISLMVYFPDLKKINNSDNWGTCFFKFKDKNQKIDLWDSKFMNEEVSSKFLEHMEKFYQSPFTANKLIGFLKTNNSFHKIEKILEKNALRKSININYYIQ
;
A
#
# COMPACT_ATOMS: atom_id res chain seq x y z
N TYR A 1 -0.25 7.11 -7.26
CA TYR A 1 -0.30 5.68 -7.59
C TYR A 1 1.01 5.01 -7.21
N ILE A 2 0.91 3.94 -6.45
CA ILE A 2 2.04 3.07 -6.10
C ILE A 2 1.63 1.64 -6.44
N PRO A 3 2.34 0.94 -7.35
CA PRO A 3 2.00 -0.43 -7.74
C PRO A 3 2.17 -1.40 -6.57
N LEU A 4 1.61 -2.60 -6.72
CA LEU A 4 1.72 -3.65 -5.73
C LEU A 4 3.19 -3.98 -5.44
N HIS A 5 3.56 -4.02 -4.17
CA HIS A 5 4.91 -4.34 -3.72
C HIS A 5 4.92 -4.78 -2.26
N THR A 6 6.05 -5.31 -1.83
CA THR A 6 6.46 -5.34 -0.42
C THR A 6 7.62 -4.37 -0.25
N ASP A 7 7.84 -3.88 0.95
CA ASP A 7 8.94 -2.97 1.24
C ASP A 7 10.32 -3.68 1.21
N LYS A 8 11.40 -2.90 1.23
CA LYS A 8 12.77 -3.41 1.30
C LYS A 8 12.99 -4.34 2.49
N LYS A 9 13.90 -5.30 2.32
CA LYS A 9 14.20 -6.33 3.32
C LYS A 9 14.55 -5.80 4.71
N ASN A 10 15.33 -4.73 4.78
CA ASN A 10 15.79 -4.14 6.04
C ASN A 10 14.77 -3.20 6.72
N LYS A 11 13.60 -2.99 6.13
CA LYS A 11 12.53 -2.22 6.73
C LYS A 11 11.77 -3.06 7.74
N LEU A 12 11.50 -2.52 8.91
CA LEU A 12 10.76 -3.20 9.97
C LEU A 12 9.28 -2.79 10.00
N ILE A 13 9.05 -1.50 10.07
CA ILE A 13 7.74 -0.91 10.28
C ILE A 13 7.55 0.25 9.33
N SER A 14 6.38 0.34 8.74
CA SER A 14 5.88 1.52 8.04
C SER A 14 4.71 2.12 8.80
N LEU A 15 4.79 3.41 9.07
CA LEU A 15 3.69 4.20 9.63
C LEU A 15 3.32 5.29 8.63
N MET A 16 2.02 5.51 8.44
CA MET A 16 1.50 6.54 7.54
C MET A 16 0.44 7.37 8.24
N VAL A 17 0.58 8.70 8.13
CA VAL A 17 -0.43 9.66 8.56
C VAL A 17 -0.96 10.37 7.32
N TYR A 18 -2.27 10.40 7.15
CA TYR A 18 -2.92 11.00 6.00
C TYR A 18 -3.35 12.44 6.28
N PHE A 19 -3.24 13.28 5.25
CA PHE A 19 -3.67 14.68 5.27
C PHE A 19 -4.67 14.93 4.15
N PRO A 20 -5.93 14.51 4.32
CA PRO A 20 -6.96 14.75 3.33
C PRO A 20 -7.33 16.25 3.24
N ASP A 21 -7.51 16.75 2.03
CA ASP A 21 -8.18 18.01 1.81
C ASP A 21 -9.70 17.76 1.76
N LEU A 22 -10.35 17.93 2.90
CA LEU A 22 -11.78 17.62 3.08
C LEU A 22 -12.70 18.42 2.16
N LYS A 23 -12.23 19.54 1.59
CA LYS A 23 -13.02 20.34 0.65
C LYS A 23 -13.04 19.74 -0.77
N LYS A 24 -12.08 18.87 -1.07
CA LYS A 24 -11.88 18.32 -2.43
C LYS A 24 -12.20 16.84 -2.54
N ILE A 25 -12.40 16.15 -1.44
CA ILE A 25 -12.60 14.71 -1.42
C ILE A 25 -14.08 14.40 -1.27
N ASN A 26 -14.72 14.04 -2.38
CA ASN A 26 -16.11 13.58 -2.39
C ASN A 26 -16.25 12.10 -2.01
N ASN A 27 -15.19 11.30 -2.20
CA ASN A 27 -15.16 9.89 -1.86
C ASN A 27 -13.74 9.46 -1.49
N SER A 28 -13.44 9.48 -0.19
CA SER A 28 -12.11 9.14 0.33
C SER A 28 -11.84 7.62 0.43
N ASP A 29 -12.83 6.77 0.15
CA ASP A 29 -12.76 5.33 0.41
C ASP A 29 -11.69 4.63 -0.44
N ASN A 30 -11.39 5.16 -1.62
CA ASN A 30 -10.41 4.58 -2.54
C ASN A 30 -9.01 5.20 -2.45
N TRP A 31 -8.78 6.15 -1.54
CA TRP A 31 -7.52 6.90 -1.47
C TRP A 31 -6.50 6.32 -0.50
N GLY A 32 -6.93 5.43 0.37
CA GLY A 32 -6.08 4.79 1.36
C GLY A 32 -5.21 3.69 0.77
N THR A 33 -4.28 3.20 1.57
CA THR A 33 -3.42 2.08 1.22
C THR A 33 -4.22 0.78 1.23
N CYS A 34 -4.11 0.01 0.15
CA CYS A 34 -4.70 -1.32 0.02
C CYS A 34 -3.72 -2.40 0.41
N PHE A 35 -4.15 -3.36 1.20
CA PHE A 35 -3.37 -4.51 1.64
C PHE A 35 -3.91 -5.80 1.04
N PHE A 36 -2.99 -6.64 0.57
CA PHE A 36 -3.28 -7.85 -0.17
C PHE A 36 -2.61 -9.07 0.46
N LYS A 37 -3.22 -10.23 0.28
CA LYS A 37 -2.67 -11.53 0.61
C LYS A 37 -2.86 -12.48 -0.55
N PHE A 38 -2.10 -13.57 -0.59
CA PHE A 38 -2.34 -14.63 -1.56
C PHE A 38 -3.68 -15.32 -1.32
N LYS A 39 -4.39 -15.64 -2.39
CA LYS A 39 -5.59 -16.49 -2.36
C LYS A 39 -5.24 -17.89 -1.87
N ASP A 40 -4.13 -18.44 -2.35
CA ASP A 40 -3.57 -19.71 -1.87
C ASP A 40 -2.64 -19.44 -0.67
N LYS A 41 -2.99 -19.97 0.48
CA LYS A 41 -2.22 -19.83 1.73
C LYS A 41 -0.83 -20.48 1.67
N ASN A 42 -0.63 -21.44 0.76
CA ASN A 42 0.64 -22.14 0.59
C ASN A 42 1.57 -21.45 -0.41
N GLN A 43 1.07 -20.46 -1.15
CA GLN A 43 1.90 -19.72 -2.09
C GLN A 43 2.87 -18.81 -1.35
N LYS A 44 4.16 -18.98 -1.66
CA LYS A 44 5.25 -18.16 -1.12
C LYS A 44 6.01 -17.56 -2.28
N ILE A 45 6.33 -16.28 -2.16
CA ILE A 45 7.24 -15.61 -3.09
C ILE A 45 8.38 -15.03 -2.28
N ASP A 46 9.58 -15.34 -2.71
CA ASP A 46 10.81 -14.78 -2.14
C ASP A 46 11.14 -13.47 -2.85
N LEU A 47 10.39 -12.42 -2.52
CA LEU A 47 10.65 -11.06 -3.01
C LEU A 47 11.51 -10.30 -2.01
N TRP A 48 12.79 -10.67 -1.95
CA TRP A 48 13.73 -10.14 -0.96
C TRP A 48 14.05 -8.66 -1.12
N ASP A 49 14.02 -8.15 -2.33
CA ASP A 49 14.25 -6.74 -2.67
C ASP A 49 13.19 -6.29 -3.65
N SER A 50 11.96 -6.20 -3.19
CA SER A 50 10.95 -5.65 -4.08
C SER A 50 11.16 -4.16 -4.26
N LYS A 51 12.00 -3.86 -5.23
CA LYS A 51 11.81 -2.63 -5.99
C LYS A 51 10.36 -2.64 -6.45
N PHE A 52 9.76 -1.46 -6.58
CA PHE A 52 8.41 -1.34 -7.14
C PHE A 52 8.28 -2.27 -8.35
N MET A 53 7.34 -3.20 -8.29
CA MET A 53 7.01 -3.99 -9.46
C MET A 53 6.54 -3.01 -10.54
N ASN A 54 6.97 -3.22 -11.78
CA ASN A 54 6.36 -2.49 -12.87
C ASN A 54 4.88 -2.88 -12.99
N GLU A 55 4.10 -2.10 -13.70
CA GLU A 55 2.66 -2.26 -13.76
C GLU A 55 2.25 -3.63 -14.34
N GLU A 56 3.00 -4.15 -15.31
CA GLU A 56 2.76 -5.45 -15.93
C GLU A 56 2.94 -6.60 -14.92
N VAL A 57 4.07 -6.62 -14.21
CA VAL A 57 4.35 -7.64 -13.19
C VAL A 57 3.35 -7.54 -12.04
N SER A 58 3.04 -6.33 -11.59
CA SER A 58 2.05 -6.07 -10.55
C SER A 58 0.68 -6.63 -10.93
N SER A 59 0.24 -6.43 -12.17
CA SER A 59 -1.06 -6.93 -12.65
C SER A 59 -1.13 -8.46 -12.64
N LYS A 60 -0.08 -9.14 -13.09
CA LYS A 60 0.01 -10.60 -13.05
C LYS A 60 -0.05 -11.15 -11.62
N PHE A 61 0.60 -10.50 -10.67
CA PHE A 61 0.53 -10.89 -9.27
C PHE A 61 -0.86 -10.69 -8.65
N LEU A 62 -1.53 -9.61 -9.01
CA LEU A 62 -2.87 -9.31 -8.50
C LEU A 62 -3.91 -10.40 -8.81
N GLU A 63 -3.76 -11.15 -9.91
CA GLU A 63 -4.62 -12.27 -10.24
C GLU A 63 -4.61 -13.37 -9.16
N HIS A 64 -3.48 -13.53 -8.47
CA HIS A 64 -3.27 -14.53 -7.41
C HIS A 64 -3.53 -13.98 -6.01
N MET A 65 -3.95 -12.73 -5.90
CA MET A 65 -4.11 -12.04 -4.63
C MET A 65 -5.54 -11.58 -4.40
N GLU A 66 -5.89 -11.46 -3.12
CA GLU A 66 -7.12 -10.82 -2.69
C GLU A 66 -6.81 -9.62 -1.79
N LYS A 67 -7.55 -8.53 -1.99
CA LYS A 67 -7.52 -7.40 -1.08
C LYS A 67 -8.30 -7.77 0.18
N PHE A 68 -7.66 -7.69 1.33
CA PHE A 68 -8.30 -7.98 2.60
C PHE A 68 -8.55 -6.74 3.46
N TYR A 69 -7.87 -5.64 3.17
CA TYR A 69 -8.07 -4.38 3.88
C TYR A 69 -7.71 -3.18 3.01
N GLN A 70 -8.46 -2.11 3.17
CA GLN A 70 -8.10 -0.80 2.66
C GLN A 70 -8.26 0.22 3.77
N SER A 71 -7.19 0.96 4.05
CA SER A 71 -7.24 2.00 5.07
C SER A 71 -8.10 3.17 4.59
N PRO A 72 -9.03 3.68 5.41
CA PRO A 72 -9.73 4.91 5.06
C PRO A 72 -8.75 6.09 5.03
N PHE A 73 -8.86 6.93 4.00
CA PHE A 73 -8.06 8.13 3.85
C PHE A 73 -8.70 9.29 4.60
N THR A 74 -8.56 9.30 5.92
CA THR A 74 -9.19 10.26 6.84
C THR A 74 -8.15 11.01 7.66
N ALA A 75 -8.52 12.22 8.13
CA ALA A 75 -7.67 13.01 9.04
C ALA A 75 -7.50 12.31 10.40
N ASN A 76 -6.39 12.60 11.07
CA ASN A 76 -6.07 12.09 12.42
C ASN A 76 -6.02 10.56 12.52
N LYS A 77 -5.76 9.87 11.42
CA LYS A 77 -5.58 8.42 11.38
C LYS A 77 -4.13 8.05 11.12
N LEU A 78 -3.60 7.20 11.97
CA LEU A 78 -2.31 6.55 11.81
C LEU A 78 -2.55 5.11 11.35
N ILE A 79 -1.93 4.72 10.25
CA ILE A 79 -1.91 3.34 9.76
C ILE A 79 -0.49 2.82 9.89
N GLY A 80 -0.35 1.66 10.49
CA GLY A 80 0.95 1.01 10.63
C GLY A 80 0.90 -0.45 10.24
N PHE A 81 2.00 -0.96 9.68
CA PHE A 81 2.16 -2.38 9.41
C PHE A 81 3.61 -2.83 9.54
N LEU A 82 3.76 -4.08 9.92
CA LEU A 82 5.07 -4.75 9.97
C LEU A 82 5.46 -5.22 8.58
N LYS A 83 6.74 -5.04 8.25
CA LYS A 83 7.30 -5.61 7.03
C LYS A 83 7.48 -7.11 7.21
N THR A 84 6.85 -7.86 6.32
CA THR A 84 7.06 -9.31 6.14
C THR A 84 7.26 -9.60 4.66
N ASN A 85 7.59 -10.84 4.31
CA ASN A 85 7.65 -11.26 2.92
C ASN A 85 6.26 -11.27 2.24
N ASN A 86 5.20 -11.17 3.02
CA ASN A 86 3.81 -11.20 2.57
C ASN A 86 3.05 -9.89 2.83
N SER A 87 3.74 -8.83 3.23
CA SER A 87 3.12 -7.52 3.49
C SER A 87 2.89 -6.72 2.19
N PHE A 88 2.15 -7.32 1.27
CA PHE A 88 1.84 -6.71 -0.02
C PHE A 88 0.85 -5.57 0.12
N HIS A 89 1.19 -4.44 -0.48
CA HIS A 89 0.33 -3.27 -0.46
C HIS A 89 0.49 -2.44 -1.74
N LYS A 90 -0.49 -1.61 -2.02
CA LYS A 90 -0.48 -0.65 -3.13
C LYS A 90 -1.33 0.58 -2.81
N ILE A 91 -1.18 1.61 -3.61
CA ILE A 91 -2.07 2.77 -3.65
C ILE A 91 -2.76 2.79 -4.99
N GLU A 92 -4.08 2.76 -5.00
CA GLU A 92 -4.89 2.82 -6.22
C GLU A 92 -4.68 4.14 -6.97
N LYS A 93 -4.89 4.07 -8.28
CA LYS A 93 -4.86 5.26 -9.12
C LYS A 93 -6.08 6.14 -8.80
N ILE A 94 -5.83 7.39 -8.43
CA ILE A 94 -6.88 8.37 -8.19
C ILE A 94 -7.25 9.00 -9.54
N LEU A 95 -8.51 8.91 -9.91
CA LEU A 95 -9.00 9.35 -11.22
C LEU A 95 -9.57 10.78 -11.20
N GLU A 96 -9.82 11.34 -10.03
CA GLU A 96 -10.35 12.69 -9.86
C GLU A 96 -9.35 13.73 -10.36
N LYS A 97 -9.83 14.65 -11.17
CA LYS A 97 -9.02 15.79 -11.64
C LYS A 97 -8.59 16.65 -10.46
N ASN A 98 -7.33 17.08 -10.47
CA ASN A 98 -6.72 17.90 -9.42
C ASN A 98 -6.71 17.22 -8.03
N ALA A 99 -6.80 15.90 -7.97
CA ALA A 99 -6.66 15.15 -6.74
C ALA A 99 -5.22 15.26 -6.21
N LEU A 100 -5.10 15.58 -4.94
CA LEU A 100 -3.81 15.64 -4.25
C LEU A 100 -3.88 14.79 -2.99
N ARG A 101 -3.20 13.64 -3.01
CA ARG A 101 -3.05 12.76 -1.87
C ARG A 101 -1.77 13.10 -1.12
N LYS A 102 -1.91 13.58 0.10
CA LYS A 102 -0.78 13.90 0.99
C LYS A 102 -0.70 12.92 2.15
N SER A 103 0.48 12.43 2.41
CA SER A 103 0.77 11.60 3.59
C SER A 103 2.20 11.84 4.10
N ILE A 104 2.41 11.61 5.39
CA ILE A 104 3.74 11.47 5.97
C ILE A 104 3.96 9.99 6.23
N ASN A 105 5.10 9.49 5.75
CA ASN A 105 5.52 8.11 5.98
C ASN A 105 6.73 8.11 6.92
N ILE A 106 6.61 7.37 8.01
CA ILE A 106 7.68 7.15 8.98
C ILE A 106 8.08 5.69 8.88
N ASN A 107 9.35 5.44 8.62
CA ASN A 107 9.87 4.10 8.38
C ASN A 107 10.99 3.78 9.35
N TYR A 108 10.94 2.59 9.94
CA TYR A 108 11.99 2.05 10.80
C TYR A 108 12.74 0.94 10.07
N TYR A 109 14.05 0.99 10.13
CA TYR A 109 14.95 0.05 9.45
C TYR A 109 15.87 -0.64 10.44
N ILE A 110 16.26 -1.88 10.12
CA ILE A 110 17.40 -2.56 10.75
C ILE A 110 18.66 -1.96 10.16
N GLN A 111 19.57 -1.60 11.03
CA GLN A 111 20.91 -1.17 10.62
C GLN A 111 21.82 -2.38 10.36
#